data_cab2c7a2d6e567a25c0c2f2c19569c99
#
_entry.id   cab2c7a2d6e567a25c0c2f2c19569c99
#
_cell.length_a   1.000
_cell.length_b   1.000
_cell.length_c   1.000
_cell.angle_alpha   90.00
_cell.angle_beta   90.00
_cell.angle_gamma   90.00
#
_symmetry.space_group_name_H-M   'P 1'
#
loop_
_entity.id
_entity.type
_entity.pdbx_description
1 polymer ?
#
loop_
_entity_poly.entity_id
_entity_poly.type
_entity_poly.pdbx_seq_one_letter_code
_entity_poly.pdbx_strand_id
1 'polypeptide(L)'
;DIKARPWDELFGGLKNGEADAVIAAHRVTQAALKDVEFTDRYFHTPGRFAGRKDSPKVEMTPSGLDGQRIAVARGTAHEAYLKAFFRDSPLVVFENADLAREALAGGKADFAFDDGISLAFWLNGTLSRQCCEMRGGPYLEPKFFGDGLAIAVPKNDPQIRLLLNKGLDRVRASGRFEELVQRYFPVRIY
;
A
#
# COMPACT_ATOMS: atom_id res chain seq x y z
N ASP A 1 19.02 13.71 14.18
CA ASP A 1 19.45 12.32 14.36
C ASP A 1 18.30 11.35 14.04
N ILE A 2 18.61 10.23 13.36
CA ILE A 2 17.65 9.17 13.11
C ILE A 2 17.91 8.05 14.12
N LYS A 3 16.84 7.63 14.85
CA LYS A 3 16.90 6.55 15.85
C LYS A 3 15.83 5.51 15.52
N ALA A 4 16.23 4.23 15.42
CA ALA A 4 15.29 3.13 15.32
C ALA A 4 14.74 2.76 16.70
N ARG A 5 13.42 2.49 16.78
CA ARG A 5 12.73 2.05 18.00
C ARG A 5 11.70 0.96 17.66
N PRO A 6 11.30 0.14 18.63
CA PRO A 6 10.16 -0.76 18.49
C PRO A 6 8.90 -0.01 18.06
N TRP A 7 8.08 -0.65 17.23
CA TRP A 7 6.86 -0.05 16.67
C TRP A 7 5.91 0.50 17.74
N ASP A 8 5.73 -0.26 18.82
CA ASP A 8 4.79 0.06 19.89
C ASP A 8 5.23 1.26 20.75
N GLU A 9 6.51 1.62 20.70
CA GLU A 9 7.10 2.73 21.46
C GLU A 9 7.11 4.06 20.69
N LEU A 10 6.85 4.04 19.37
CA LEU A 10 7.05 5.20 18.51
C LEU A 10 6.23 6.42 18.94
N PHE A 11 4.93 6.27 19.18
CA PHE A 11 4.07 7.38 19.59
C PHE A 11 4.29 7.78 21.06
N GLY A 12 4.71 6.84 21.90
CA GLY A 12 5.17 7.14 23.26
C GLY A 12 6.35 8.10 23.25
N GLY A 13 7.34 7.85 22.40
CA GLY A 13 8.52 8.71 22.22
C GLY A 13 8.17 10.14 21.78
N LEU A 14 7.15 10.33 20.94
CA LEU A 14 6.64 11.67 20.59
C LEU A 14 6.01 12.36 21.79
N LYS A 15 5.15 11.66 22.54
CA LYS A 15 4.49 12.22 23.72
C LYS A 15 5.47 12.66 24.82
N ASN A 16 6.55 11.90 24.99
CA ASN A 16 7.56 12.15 26.02
C ASN A 16 8.63 13.16 25.57
N GLY A 17 8.56 13.69 24.34
CA GLY A 17 9.58 14.61 23.80
C GLY A 17 10.93 13.95 23.52
N GLU A 18 10.98 12.64 23.38
CA GLU A 18 12.18 11.87 23.05
C GLU A 18 12.45 11.84 21.55
N ALA A 19 11.44 12.17 20.75
CA ALA A 19 11.50 12.32 19.30
C ALA A 19 10.65 13.51 18.86
N ASP A 20 11.14 14.26 17.87
CA ASP A 20 10.43 15.40 17.27
C ASP A 20 9.43 14.95 16.19
N ALA A 21 9.69 13.83 15.54
CA ALA A 21 8.86 13.26 14.50
C ALA A 21 9.06 11.75 14.38
N VAL A 22 8.06 11.04 13.82
CA VAL A 22 8.14 9.60 13.52
C VAL A 22 7.84 9.38 12.04
N ILE A 23 8.82 8.81 11.32
CA ILE A 23 8.67 8.37 9.94
C ILE A 23 8.83 6.84 9.90
N ALA A 24 7.72 6.12 9.88
CA ALA A 24 7.68 4.66 10.00
C ALA A 24 6.51 4.04 9.22
N ALA A 25 6.20 4.57 8.06
CA ALA A 25 5.08 4.13 7.22
C ALA A 25 3.72 4.07 7.97
N HIS A 26 3.50 4.98 8.93
CA HIS A 26 2.21 5.09 9.61
C HIS A 26 1.13 5.60 8.66
N ARG A 27 0.02 4.89 8.62
CA ARG A 27 -1.20 5.35 7.96
C ARG A 27 -1.92 6.38 8.83
N VAL A 28 -2.44 7.42 8.20
CA VAL A 28 -3.31 8.38 8.88
C VAL A 28 -4.65 7.69 9.17
N THR A 29 -4.95 7.48 10.45
CA THR A 29 -6.19 6.85 10.91
C THR A 29 -6.84 7.70 11.99
N GLN A 30 -8.15 7.60 12.15
CA GLN A 30 -8.88 8.30 13.22
C GLN A 30 -8.39 7.90 14.62
N ALA A 31 -7.93 6.67 14.80
CA ALA A 31 -7.36 6.21 16.05
C ALA A 31 -6.04 6.92 16.35
N ALA A 32 -5.12 6.97 15.38
CA ALA A 32 -3.82 7.64 15.53
C ALA A 32 -3.95 9.15 15.74
N LEU A 33 -4.92 9.80 15.08
CA LEU A 33 -5.22 11.23 15.25
C LEU A 33 -5.65 11.63 16.67
N LYS A 34 -6.02 10.67 17.53
CA LYS A 34 -6.25 10.94 18.95
C LYS A 34 -4.97 11.27 19.70
N ASP A 35 -3.87 10.69 19.29
CA ASP A 35 -2.58 10.76 19.98
C ASP A 35 -1.57 11.70 19.34
N VAL A 36 -1.55 11.78 18.00
CA VAL A 36 -0.57 12.54 17.22
C VAL A 36 -1.25 13.35 16.12
N GLU A 37 -0.51 14.29 15.52
CA GLU A 37 -0.85 14.89 14.23
C GLU A 37 0.03 14.31 13.13
N PHE A 38 -0.31 14.62 11.87
CA PHE A 38 0.41 14.13 10.70
C PHE A 38 0.75 15.27 9.74
N THR A 39 1.88 15.11 9.05
CA THR A 39 2.22 15.93 7.87
C THR A 39 1.28 15.60 6.70
N ASP A 40 1.48 16.29 5.59
CA ASP A 40 0.97 15.84 4.29
C ASP A 40 1.53 14.46 3.97
N ARG A 41 0.74 13.69 3.19
CA ARG A 41 1.10 12.31 2.85
C ARG A 41 2.31 12.31 1.93
N TYR A 42 3.31 11.53 2.27
CA TYR A 42 4.49 11.39 1.42
C TYR A 42 4.41 10.17 0.48
N PHE A 43 3.56 9.20 0.80
CA PHE A 43 3.45 7.97 0.02
C PHE A 43 2.03 7.38 0.09
N HIS A 44 1.60 6.71 -0.99
CA HIS A 44 0.38 5.91 -1.04
C HIS A 44 0.70 4.47 -1.40
N THR A 45 0.00 3.52 -0.80
CA THR A 45 0.07 2.11 -1.15
C THR A 45 -1.24 1.70 -1.80
N PRO A 46 -1.34 1.73 -3.14
CA PRO A 46 -2.57 1.36 -3.83
C PRO A 46 -2.84 -0.13 -3.73
N GLY A 47 -4.12 -0.51 -3.76
CA GLY A 47 -4.47 -1.87 -4.16
C GLY A 47 -4.15 -2.08 -5.64
N ARG A 48 -3.62 -3.24 -6.02
CA ARG A 48 -3.31 -3.59 -7.40
C ARG A 48 -3.74 -5.01 -7.73
N PHE A 49 -4.12 -5.22 -8.97
CA PHE A 49 -4.29 -6.57 -9.51
C PHE A 49 -2.98 -7.09 -10.10
N ALA A 50 -2.76 -8.40 -9.93
CA ALA A 50 -1.83 -9.17 -10.72
C ALA A 50 -2.57 -10.26 -11.47
N GLY A 51 -2.15 -10.57 -12.68
CA GLY A 51 -2.66 -11.65 -13.52
C GLY A 51 -1.52 -12.40 -14.19
N ARG A 52 -1.79 -13.61 -14.64
CA ARG A 52 -0.79 -14.39 -15.38
C ARG A 52 -0.51 -13.76 -16.74
N LYS A 53 0.74 -13.81 -17.20
CA LYS A 53 1.15 -13.24 -18.49
C LYS A 53 0.48 -13.93 -19.69
N ASP A 54 0.17 -15.23 -19.54
CA ASP A 54 -0.48 -16.07 -20.54
C ASP A 54 -2.02 -16.00 -20.50
N SER A 55 -2.61 -15.28 -19.52
CA SER A 55 -4.06 -15.11 -19.44
C SER A 55 -4.56 -13.99 -20.35
N PRO A 56 -5.83 -14.06 -20.82
CA PRO A 56 -6.43 -13.00 -21.62
C PRO A 56 -6.32 -11.63 -20.95
N LYS A 57 -6.12 -10.59 -21.75
CA LYS A 57 -6.17 -9.21 -21.27
C LYS A 57 -7.62 -8.77 -21.20
N VAL A 58 -8.11 -8.57 -19.98
CA VAL A 58 -9.44 -8.04 -19.70
C VAL A 58 -9.32 -6.70 -18.99
N GLU A 59 -10.36 -5.89 -19.04
CA GLU A 59 -10.40 -4.65 -18.29
C GLU A 59 -10.49 -4.93 -16.79
N MET A 60 -9.67 -4.26 -15.99
CA MET A 60 -9.66 -4.40 -14.54
C MET A 60 -10.76 -3.54 -13.90
N THR A 61 -12.00 -3.78 -14.34
CA THR A 61 -13.22 -3.13 -13.84
C THR A 61 -14.15 -4.20 -13.25
N PRO A 62 -15.14 -3.83 -12.41
CA PRO A 62 -16.09 -4.80 -11.89
C PRO A 62 -16.77 -5.64 -12.99
N SER A 63 -17.19 -5.01 -14.09
CA SER A 63 -17.80 -5.71 -15.22
C SER A 63 -16.81 -6.53 -16.04
N GLY A 64 -15.56 -6.07 -16.18
CA GLY A 64 -14.52 -6.80 -16.92
C GLY A 64 -14.02 -8.04 -16.18
N LEU A 65 -14.18 -8.07 -14.86
CA LEU A 65 -13.82 -9.21 -14.00
C LEU A 65 -15.02 -10.07 -13.57
N ASP A 66 -16.19 -9.84 -14.13
CA ASP A 66 -17.36 -10.69 -13.86
C ASP A 66 -17.04 -12.17 -14.12
N GLY A 67 -17.37 -13.02 -13.14
CA GLY A 67 -17.08 -14.45 -13.16
C GLY A 67 -15.60 -14.84 -13.01
N GLN A 68 -14.68 -13.89 -13.02
CA GLN A 68 -13.23 -14.16 -12.82
C GLN A 68 -12.92 -14.40 -11.35
N ARG A 69 -12.13 -15.44 -11.05
CA ARG A 69 -11.72 -15.80 -9.68
C ARG A 69 -10.62 -14.87 -9.22
N ILE A 70 -10.85 -14.17 -8.12
CA ILE A 70 -9.87 -13.24 -7.55
C ILE A 70 -9.34 -13.77 -6.21
N ALA A 71 -8.05 -14.07 -6.16
CA ALA A 71 -7.36 -14.47 -4.93
C ALA A 71 -7.09 -13.24 -4.05
N VAL A 72 -7.36 -13.35 -2.75
CA VAL A 72 -7.16 -12.27 -1.78
C VAL A 72 -6.88 -12.83 -0.38
N ALA A 73 -6.15 -12.08 0.44
CA ALA A 73 -5.88 -12.43 1.82
C ALA A 73 -7.07 -12.09 2.74
N ARG A 74 -7.41 -13.00 3.64
CA ARG A 74 -8.51 -12.90 4.61
C ARG A 74 -8.34 -11.72 5.55
N GLY A 75 -9.45 -11.03 5.85
CA GLY A 75 -9.50 -9.98 6.87
C GLY A 75 -8.79 -8.68 6.48
N THR A 76 -8.34 -8.56 5.23
CA THR A 76 -7.63 -7.38 4.75
C THR A 76 -8.57 -6.31 4.20
N ALA A 77 -8.06 -5.08 4.10
CA ALA A 77 -8.72 -3.99 3.39
C ALA A 77 -8.97 -4.34 1.90
N HIS A 78 -8.08 -5.14 1.31
CA HIS A 78 -8.20 -5.61 -0.06
C HIS A 78 -9.40 -6.53 -0.24
N GLU A 79 -9.63 -7.48 0.69
CA GLU A 79 -10.84 -8.32 0.70
C GLU A 79 -12.10 -7.47 0.85
N ALA A 80 -12.11 -6.51 1.78
CA ALA A 80 -13.23 -5.62 1.99
C ALA A 80 -13.55 -4.78 0.75
N TYR A 81 -12.51 -4.28 0.08
CA TYR A 81 -12.64 -3.53 -1.18
C TYR A 81 -13.28 -4.38 -2.29
N LEU A 82 -12.79 -5.59 -2.51
CA LEU A 82 -13.34 -6.49 -3.51
C LEU A 82 -14.81 -6.82 -3.24
N LYS A 83 -15.17 -7.13 -2.00
CA LYS A 83 -16.57 -7.37 -1.59
C LYS A 83 -17.48 -6.17 -1.84
N ALA A 84 -16.96 -4.97 -1.75
CA ALA A 84 -17.74 -3.75 -1.99
C ALA A 84 -17.96 -3.46 -3.48
N PHE A 85 -16.94 -3.65 -4.31
CA PHE A 85 -16.92 -3.19 -5.69
C PHE A 85 -16.92 -4.29 -6.75
N PHE A 86 -16.43 -5.50 -6.46
CA PHE A 86 -16.30 -6.64 -7.40
C PHE A 86 -17.22 -7.79 -6.99
N ARG A 87 -18.51 -7.49 -6.84
CA ARG A 87 -19.49 -8.42 -6.25
C ARG A 87 -19.77 -9.65 -7.12
N ASP A 88 -19.64 -9.51 -8.44
CA ASP A 88 -19.93 -10.56 -9.40
C ASP A 88 -18.68 -11.43 -9.72
N SER A 89 -17.54 -11.09 -9.08
CA SER A 89 -16.31 -11.89 -9.18
C SER A 89 -16.22 -12.87 -8.00
N PRO A 90 -16.06 -14.18 -8.23
CA PRO A 90 -15.83 -15.16 -7.16
C PRO A 90 -14.51 -14.86 -6.42
N LEU A 91 -14.57 -14.59 -5.10
CA LEU A 91 -13.39 -14.38 -4.29
C LEU A 91 -12.87 -15.71 -3.74
N VAL A 92 -11.60 -16.00 -4.01
CA VAL A 92 -10.87 -17.13 -3.42
C VAL A 92 -10.02 -16.60 -2.27
N VAL A 93 -10.51 -16.77 -1.05
CA VAL A 93 -9.95 -16.17 0.16
C VAL A 93 -8.91 -17.09 0.80
N PHE A 94 -7.70 -16.61 0.99
CA PHE A 94 -6.57 -17.32 1.60
C PHE A 94 -6.22 -16.72 2.97
N GLU A 95 -5.50 -17.45 3.81
CA GLU A 95 -5.10 -16.97 5.13
C GLU A 95 -4.15 -15.78 5.08
N ASN A 96 -3.30 -15.73 4.06
CA ASN A 96 -2.34 -14.64 3.88
C ASN A 96 -2.10 -14.34 2.39
N ALA A 97 -1.39 -13.24 2.14
CA ALA A 97 -1.12 -12.76 0.79
C ALA A 97 -0.21 -13.69 -0.02
N ASP A 98 0.73 -14.38 0.64
CA ASP A 98 1.64 -15.29 -0.07
C ASP A 98 0.88 -16.47 -0.66
N LEU A 99 -0.04 -17.07 0.09
CA LEU A 99 -0.91 -18.14 -0.41
C LEU A 99 -1.83 -17.66 -1.54
N ALA A 100 -2.33 -16.42 -1.48
CA ALA A 100 -3.12 -15.84 -2.57
C ALA A 100 -2.29 -15.67 -3.85
N ARG A 101 -1.05 -15.20 -3.72
CA ARG A 101 -0.11 -15.05 -4.85
C ARG A 101 0.31 -16.41 -5.43
N GLU A 102 0.55 -17.41 -4.59
CA GLU A 102 0.83 -18.78 -5.03
C GLU A 102 -0.36 -19.39 -5.78
N ALA A 103 -1.59 -19.11 -5.33
CA ALA A 103 -2.80 -19.56 -6.02
C ALA A 103 -2.94 -18.96 -7.43
N LEU A 104 -2.58 -17.67 -7.59
CA LEU A 104 -2.48 -17.05 -8.92
C LEU A 104 -1.41 -17.76 -9.77
N ALA A 105 -0.19 -17.91 -9.25
CA ALA A 105 0.91 -18.55 -9.96
C ALA A 105 0.58 -19.99 -10.38
N GLY A 106 -0.16 -20.72 -9.53
CA GLY A 106 -0.61 -22.10 -9.78
C GLY A 106 -1.90 -22.23 -10.60
N GLY A 107 -2.50 -21.13 -11.07
CA GLY A 107 -3.74 -21.14 -11.87
C GLY A 107 -5.01 -21.49 -11.09
N LYS A 108 -4.98 -21.47 -9.76
CA LYS A 108 -6.15 -21.68 -8.89
C LYS A 108 -7.06 -20.44 -8.84
N ALA A 109 -6.52 -19.28 -9.20
CA ALA A 109 -7.25 -18.02 -9.39
C ALA A 109 -6.78 -17.37 -10.70
N ASP A 110 -7.62 -16.51 -11.27
CA ASP A 110 -7.36 -15.83 -12.54
C ASP A 110 -6.61 -14.53 -12.28
N PHE A 111 -6.88 -13.89 -11.14
CA PHE A 111 -6.23 -12.68 -10.65
C PHE A 111 -5.92 -12.80 -9.16
N ALA A 112 -4.95 -12.00 -8.68
CA ALA A 112 -4.75 -11.72 -7.26
C ALA A 112 -4.87 -10.21 -7.03
N PHE A 113 -5.45 -9.81 -5.91
CA PHE A 113 -5.55 -8.40 -5.51
C PHE A 113 -4.91 -8.19 -4.15
N ASP A 114 -3.93 -7.28 -4.10
CA ASP A 114 -3.10 -7.07 -2.92
C ASP A 114 -2.49 -5.66 -2.91
N ASP A 115 -1.73 -5.34 -1.85
CA ASP A 115 -0.91 -4.13 -1.78
C ASP A 115 0.06 -4.05 -2.96
N GLY A 116 0.05 -2.93 -3.65
CA GLY A 116 0.79 -2.74 -4.89
C GLY A 116 2.31 -2.84 -4.72
N ILE A 117 2.84 -2.44 -3.56
CA ILE A 117 4.27 -2.53 -3.24
C ILE A 117 4.65 -4.00 -3.03
N SER A 118 3.88 -4.69 -2.21
CA SER A 118 4.09 -6.11 -1.93
C SER A 118 4.01 -6.95 -3.20
N LEU A 119 3.05 -6.67 -4.08
CA LEU A 119 2.96 -7.30 -5.40
C LEU A 119 4.15 -6.97 -6.28
N ALA A 120 4.63 -5.73 -6.28
CA ALA A 120 5.80 -5.31 -7.05
C ALA A 120 7.04 -6.14 -6.68
N PHE A 121 7.31 -6.29 -5.40
CA PHE A 121 8.42 -7.12 -4.93
C PHE A 121 8.24 -8.60 -5.26
N TRP A 122 7.05 -9.15 -5.08
CA TRP A 122 6.76 -10.53 -5.43
C TRP A 122 6.94 -10.80 -6.92
N LEU A 123 6.40 -9.94 -7.80
CA LEU A 123 6.48 -10.09 -9.25
C LEU A 123 7.92 -10.07 -9.76
N ASN A 124 8.79 -9.28 -9.14
CA ASN A 124 10.20 -9.17 -9.52
C ASN A 124 11.11 -10.12 -8.72
N GLY A 125 10.56 -10.79 -7.71
CA GLY A 125 11.27 -11.80 -6.94
C GLY A 125 11.22 -13.18 -7.59
N THR A 126 11.97 -14.10 -6.99
CA THR A 126 12.06 -15.51 -7.47
C THR A 126 10.78 -16.30 -7.24
N LEU A 127 9.98 -15.92 -6.22
CA LEU A 127 8.75 -16.62 -5.83
C LEU A 127 7.66 -16.57 -6.89
N SER A 128 7.59 -15.49 -7.67
CA SER A 128 6.63 -15.38 -8.78
C SER A 128 6.96 -16.30 -9.95
N ARG A 129 8.20 -16.82 -10.04
CA ARG A 129 8.70 -17.57 -11.20
C ARG A 129 8.43 -16.87 -12.53
N GLN A 130 8.37 -15.53 -12.49
CA GLN A 130 8.08 -14.66 -13.64
C GLN A 130 6.73 -14.99 -14.33
N CYS A 131 5.79 -15.65 -13.65
CA CYS A 131 4.50 -16.08 -14.21
C CYS A 131 3.61 -14.91 -14.61
N CYS A 132 3.76 -13.81 -13.89
CA CYS A 132 2.67 -12.88 -13.70
C CYS A 132 3.14 -11.44 -13.91
N GLU A 133 2.18 -10.52 -14.08
CA GLU A 133 2.43 -9.09 -14.26
C GLU A 133 1.33 -8.26 -13.58
N MET A 134 1.60 -6.99 -13.33
CA MET A 134 0.57 -6.05 -12.87
C MET A 134 -0.50 -5.87 -13.95
N ARG A 135 -1.74 -5.78 -13.51
CA ARG A 135 -2.91 -5.55 -14.37
C ARG A 135 -3.68 -4.32 -13.87
N GLY A 136 -4.14 -3.51 -14.79
CA GLY A 136 -4.92 -2.29 -14.51
C GLY A 136 -4.15 -1.19 -13.78
N GLY A 137 -4.90 -0.17 -13.40
CA GLY A 137 -4.38 0.99 -12.68
C GLY A 137 -4.28 0.80 -11.18
N PRO A 138 -3.77 1.81 -10.44
CA PRO A 138 -3.81 1.82 -8.99
C PRO A 138 -5.23 2.09 -8.49
N TYR A 139 -5.63 1.38 -7.43
CA TYR A 139 -6.89 1.60 -6.72
C TYR A 139 -6.59 2.30 -5.41
N LEU A 140 -7.08 3.54 -5.27
CA LEU A 140 -6.73 4.46 -4.18
C LEU A 140 -7.99 4.86 -3.38
N GLU A 141 -8.84 3.91 -3.03
CA GLU A 141 -10.05 4.22 -2.25
C GLU A 141 -9.71 4.46 -0.77
N PRO A 142 -9.77 5.71 -0.27
CA PRO A 142 -9.34 6.05 1.09
C PRO A 142 -10.08 5.30 2.18
N LYS A 143 -11.35 4.96 1.95
CA LYS A 143 -12.17 4.20 2.90
C LYS A 143 -11.56 2.83 3.23
N PHE A 144 -10.85 2.21 2.28
CA PHE A 144 -10.26 0.88 2.44
C PHE A 144 -8.75 0.95 2.65
N PHE A 145 -8.03 1.75 1.86
CA PHE A 145 -6.58 1.78 1.85
C PHE A 145 -5.98 2.92 2.70
N GLY A 146 -6.87 3.74 3.30
CA GLY A 146 -6.47 4.91 4.08
C GLY A 146 -6.02 6.07 3.18
N ASP A 147 -5.71 7.18 3.83
CA ASP A 147 -5.32 8.41 3.14
C ASP A 147 -3.83 8.43 2.72
N GLY A 148 -3.10 7.35 2.91
CA GLY A 148 -1.67 7.27 2.62
C GLY A 148 -0.79 7.30 3.87
N LEU A 149 0.52 7.31 3.65
CA LEU A 149 1.55 7.33 4.68
C LEU A 149 2.00 8.77 4.94
N ALA A 150 2.11 9.14 6.22
CA ALA A 150 2.54 10.46 6.64
C ALA A 150 3.53 10.39 7.81
N ILE A 151 4.23 11.48 8.07
CA ILE A 151 5.12 11.63 9.22
C ILE A 151 4.25 12.04 10.41
N ALA A 152 4.33 11.28 11.50
CA ALA A 152 3.64 11.65 12.73
C ALA A 152 4.46 12.69 13.51
N VAL A 153 3.77 13.68 14.09
CA VAL A 153 4.35 14.77 14.88
C VAL A 153 3.53 14.99 16.15
N PRO A 154 4.10 15.63 17.17
CA PRO A 154 3.36 16.01 18.38
C PRO A 154 2.19 16.95 18.05
N LYS A 155 1.05 16.77 18.73
CA LYS A 155 -0.13 17.62 18.54
C LYS A 155 0.08 19.11 18.82
N ASN A 156 1.01 19.40 19.72
CA ASN A 156 1.23 20.76 20.22
C ASN A 156 2.37 21.47 19.49
N ASP A 157 2.88 20.91 18.38
CA ASP A 157 3.95 21.52 17.60
C ASP A 157 3.58 21.70 16.12
N PRO A 158 2.75 22.71 15.79
CA PRO A 158 2.42 23.00 14.40
C PRO A 158 3.62 23.49 13.58
N GLN A 159 4.69 23.95 14.22
CA GLN A 159 5.86 24.48 13.53
C GLN A 159 6.67 23.33 12.90
N ILE A 160 6.87 22.23 13.64
CA ILE A 160 7.57 21.07 13.08
C ILE A 160 6.77 20.42 11.94
N ARG A 161 5.45 20.39 12.06
CA ARG A 161 4.59 19.91 10.96
C ARG A 161 4.77 20.75 9.70
N LEU A 162 4.72 22.08 9.83
CA LEU A 162 4.91 23.00 8.70
C LEU A 162 6.31 22.89 8.09
N LEU A 163 7.34 22.74 8.93
CA LEU A 163 8.72 22.55 8.48
C LEU A 163 8.88 21.26 7.66
N LEU A 164 8.30 20.16 8.15
CA LEU A 164 8.36 18.87 7.47
C LEU A 164 7.57 18.88 6.17
N ASN A 165 6.39 19.52 6.13
CA ASN A 165 5.62 19.69 4.89
C ASN A 165 6.41 20.46 3.83
N LYS A 166 7.05 21.57 4.21
CA LYS A 166 7.95 22.28 3.28
C LYS A 166 9.12 21.42 2.81
N GLY A 167 9.64 20.54 3.68
CA GLY A 167 10.65 19.56 3.31
C GLY A 167 10.16 18.56 2.27
N LEU A 168 8.97 18.00 2.50
CA LEU A 168 8.32 17.07 1.55
C LEU A 168 8.07 17.73 0.19
N ASP A 169 7.58 18.97 0.17
CA ASP A 169 7.37 19.72 -1.07
C ASP A 169 8.67 19.95 -1.85
N ARG A 170 9.76 20.27 -1.15
CA ARG A 170 11.08 20.41 -1.79
C ARG A 170 11.60 19.10 -2.38
N VAL A 171 11.42 17.99 -1.67
CA VAL A 171 11.80 16.65 -2.16
C VAL A 171 11.04 16.28 -3.41
N ARG A 172 9.73 16.60 -3.49
CA ARG A 172 8.91 16.40 -4.69
C ARG A 172 9.35 17.33 -5.83
N ALA A 173 9.43 18.63 -5.56
CA ALA A 173 9.77 19.63 -6.57
C ALA A 173 11.17 19.42 -7.18
N SER A 174 12.09 18.81 -6.45
CA SER A 174 13.44 18.47 -6.94
C SER A 174 13.50 17.20 -7.78
N GLY A 175 12.41 16.43 -7.92
CA GLY A 175 12.40 15.11 -8.57
C GLY A 175 13.08 14.01 -7.75
N ARG A 176 13.57 14.33 -6.54
CA ARG A 176 14.28 13.36 -5.70
C ARG A 176 13.38 12.24 -5.20
N PHE A 177 12.11 12.54 -5.01
CA PHE A 177 11.12 11.53 -4.61
C PHE A 177 10.98 10.45 -5.70
N GLU A 178 10.79 10.84 -6.95
CA GLU A 178 10.66 9.96 -8.10
C GLU A 178 11.91 9.13 -8.32
N GLU A 179 13.08 9.76 -8.19
CA GLU A 179 14.37 9.06 -8.28
C GLU A 179 14.48 7.95 -7.23
N LEU A 180 14.11 8.23 -5.98
CA LEU A 180 14.13 7.26 -4.90
C LEU A 180 13.11 6.13 -5.13
N VAL A 181 11.89 6.47 -5.55
CA VAL A 181 10.87 5.45 -5.89
C VAL A 181 11.38 4.54 -7.00
N GLN A 182 11.94 5.08 -8.08
CA GLN A 182 12.49 4.26 -9.18
C GLN A 182 13.68 3.41 -8.76
N ARG A 183 14.49 3.89 -7.80
CA ARG A 183 15.66 3.16 -7.29
C ARG A 183 15.27 1.95 -6.43
N TYR A 184 14.26 2.12 -5.58
CA TYR A 184 13.91 1.11 -4.57
C TYR A 184 12.73 0.22 -4.95
N PHE A 185 11.90 0.65 -5.89
CA PHE A 185 10.76 -0.13 -6.37
C PHE A 185 10.97 -0.58 -7.82
N PRO A 186 10.99 -1.90 -8.07
CA PRO A 186 11.37 -2.46 -9.37
C PRO A 186 10.31 -2.27 -10.47
N VAL A 187 9.14 -1.74 -10.13
CA VAL A 187 8.05 -1.47 -11.08
C VAL A 187 7.34 -0.17 -10.73
N ARG A 188 6.67 0.42 -11.72
CA ARG A 188 5.80 1.58 -11.48
C ARG A 188 4.62 1.14 -10.61
N ILE A 189 4.53 1.71 -9.41
CA ILE A 189 3.48 1.45 -8.44
C ILE A 189 2.22 2.25 -8.79
N TYR A 190 2.41 3.40 -9.44
CA TYR A 190 1.37 4.33 -9.90
C TYR A 190 1.21 4.30 -11.42
#